data_7d697bc1201cf5fc706e6b5e5589d5c5
#
_entry.id   7d697bc1201cf5fc706e6b5e5589d5c5
#
_cell.length_a   1.000
_cell.length_b   1.000
_cell.length_c   1.000
_cell.angle_alpha   90.00
_cell.angle_beta   90.00
_cell.angle_gamma   90.00
#
_symmetry.space_group_name_H-M   'P 1'
#
loop_
_entity.id
_entity.type
_entity.pdbx_description
1 polymer ?
#
loop_
_entity_poly.entity_id
_entity_poly.type
_entity_poly.pdbx_seq_one_letter_code
_entity_poly.pdbx_strand_id
1 'polypeptide(L)'
;DVIVNYGKLGTDGQTQVKNFSSAGEAEKAAGKLIAEKTKKGYVETLEEVAKEMKVEAKKYALSYDEAEEGVNLMDKILKDKKLPSLKQITIGCWGYDGEDSSVIADGIVENKEKFAHLEGLFWGDMDSEEQEISWIEQVDLSPVLDAMPLLNNLKIKGTNNLSIGKKPRPNLKSLE
;
A
#
# COMPACT_ATOMS: atom_id res chain seq x y z
N ASP A 1 10.65 -21.36 -13.45
CA ASP A 1 9.36 -21.80 -12.90
C ASP A 1 8.25 -20.93 -13.45
N VAL A 2 7.06 -21.49 -13.62
CA VAL A 2 5.82 -20.76 -13.93
C VAL A 2 4.87 -20.97 -12.76
N ILE A 3 4.43 -19.88 -12.16
CA ILE A 3 3.45 -19.87 -11.08
C ILE A 3 2.16 -19.28 -11.66
N VAL A 4 1.06 -20.01 -11.58
CA VAL A 4 -0.26 -19.57 -12.02
C VAL A 4 -1.23 -19.67 -10.86
N ASN A 5 -1.83 -18.56 -10.48
CA ASN A 5 -2.95 -18.52 -9.54
C ASN A 5 -4.24 -18.27 -10.32
N TYR A 6 -5.30 -19.00 -10.03
CA TYR A 6 -6.61 -18.83 -10.66
C TYR A 6 -7.73 -19.28 -9.70
N GLY A 7 -8.86 -18.62 -9.77
CA GLY A 7 -10.01 -18.91 -8.90
C GLY A 7 -11.15 -17.95 -9.11
N LYS A 8 -12.12 -17.99 -8.19
CA LYS A 8 -13.19 -16.99 -8.15
C LYS A 8 -12.63 -15.70 -7.55
N LEU A 9 -13.02 -14.57 -8.13
CA LEU A 9 -12.64 -13.25 -7.63
C LEU A 9 -12.99 -13.12 -6.12
N GLY A 10 -12.05 -12.60 -5.32
CA GLY A 10 -12.20 -12.46 -3.87
C GLY A 10 -11.93 -13.73 -3.05
N THR A 11 -11.37 -14.80 -3.65
CA THR A 11 -10.91 -16.00 -2.95
C THR A 11 -9.39 -16.18 -3.14
N ASP A 12 -8.76 -16.97 -2.27
CA ASP A 12 -7.32 -17.27 -2.37
C ASP A 12 -6.94 -18.01 -3.67
N GLY A 13 -7.95 -18.54 -4.38
CA GLY A 13 -7.74 -19.24 -5.64
C GLY A 13 -6.97 -20.54 -5.50
N GLN A 14 -6.53 -21.08 -6.64
CA GLN A 14 -5.67 -22.25 -6.73
C GLN A 14 -4.35 -21.88 -7.37
N THR A 15 -3.24 -22.17 -6.70
CA THR A 15 -1.90 -21.94 -7.22
C THR A 15 -1.33 -23.22 -7.82
N GLN A 16 -0.89 -23.15 -9.07
CA GLN A 16 -0.11 -24.19 -9.73
C GLN A 16 1.33 -23.70 -9.97
N VAL A 17 2.29 -24.50 -9.55
CA VAL A 17 3.71 -24.25 -9.82
C VAL A 17 4.21 -25.32 -10.79
N LYS A 18 4.87 -24.92 -11.86
CA LYS A 18 5.51 -25.81 -12.84
C LYS A 18 6.94 -25.37 -13.06
N ASN A 19 7.87 -26.32 -12.93
CA ASN A 19 9.29 -26.11 -13.10
C ASN A 19 9.68 -26.49 -14.53
N PHE A 20 10.56 -25.70 -15.15
CA PHE A 20 11.05 -25.90 -16.52
C PHE A 20 12.57 -25.79 -16.53
N SER A 21 13.18 -26.48 -17.50
CA SER A 21 14.63 -26.51 -17.66
C SER A 21 15.20 -25.26 -18.33
N SER A 22 14.35 -24.50 -19.04
CA SER A 22 14.75 -23.25 -19.71
C SER A 22 13.67 -22.15 -19.63
N ALA A 23 14.09 -20.88 -19.76
CA ALA A 23 13.19 -19.74 -19.79
C ALA A 23 12.21 -19.81 -20.98
N GLY A 24 12.67 -20.27 -22.16
CA GLY A 24 11.83 -20.38 -23.36
C GLY A 24 10.75 -21.47 -23.26
N GLU A 25 11.01 -22.57 -22.53
CA GLU A 25 9.98 -23.57 -22.22
C GLU A 25 8.95 -23.04 -21.23
N ALA A 26 9.41 -22.32 -20.21
CA ALA A 26 8.56 -21.69 -19.21
C ALA A 26 7.59 -20.67 -19.88
N GLU A 27 8.11 -19.83 -20.78
CA GLU A 27 7.33 -18.82 -21.49
C GLU A 27 6.25 -19.43 -22.42
N LYS A 28 6.62 -20.48 -23.18
CA LYS A 28 5.67 -21.23 -24.00
C LYS A 28 4.59 -21.93 -23.17
N ALA A 29 4.95 -22.45 -22.02
CA ALA A 29 4.01 -23.10 -21.11
C ALA A 29 3.07 -22.09 -20.44
N ALA A 30 3.57 -20.92 -20.05
CA ALA A 30 2.77 -19.83 -19.52
C ALA A 30 1.72 -19.38 -20.56
N GLY A 31 2.13 -19.13 -21.81
CA GLY A 31 1.21 -18.74 -22.88
C GLY A 31 0.12 -19.77 -23.16
N LYS A 32 0.44 -21.08 -23.09
CA LYS A 32 -0.57 -22.15 -23.22
C LYS A 32 -1.57 -22.17 -22.06
N LEU A 33 -1.10 -21.98 -20.83
CA LEU A 33 -1.95 -21.95 -19.64
C LEU A 33 -2.88 -20.74 -19.66
N ILE A 34 -2.38 -19.56 -20.02
CA ILE A 34 -3.18 -18.34 -20.20
C ILE A 34 -4.28 -18.58 -21.25
N ALA A 35 -3.91 -19.08 -22.43
CA ALA A 35 -4.88 -19.35 -23.49
C ALA A 35 -5.93 -20.39 -23.09
N GLU A 36 -5.57 -21.43 -22.32
CA GLU A 36 -6.51 -22.42 -21.78
C GLU A 36 -7.49 -21.80 -20.78
N LYS A 37 -6.98 -20.98 -19.88
CA LYS A 37 -7.82 -20.33 -18.85
C LYS A 37 -8.75 -19.29 -19.50
N THR A 38 -8.26 -18.48 -20.42
CA THR A 38 -9.07 -17.51 -21.17
C THR A 38 -10.22 -18.18 -21.93
N LYS A 39 -9.96 -19.33 -22.59
CA LYS A 39 -11.03 -20.12 -23.23
C LYS A 39 -12.09 -20.64 -22.26
N LYS A 40 -11.74 -20.81 -20.98
CA LYS A 40 -12.68 -21.20 -19.91
C LYS A 40 -13.39 -20.02 -19.27
N GLY A 41 -13.24 -18.81 -19.79
CA GLY A 41 -13.86 -17.60 -19.29
C GLY A 41 -13.11 -16.92 -18.14
N TYR A 42 -11.87 -17.32 -17.84
CA TYR A 42 -11.01 -16.58 -16.94
C TYR A 42 -10.45 -15.37 -17.66
N VAL A 43 -10.38 -14.25 -16.97
CA VAL A 43 -9.79 -13.00 -17.45
C VAL A 43 -8.47 -12.80 -16.73
N GLU A 44 -7.43 -12.35 -17.44
CA GLU A 44 -6.13 -12.03 -16.85
C GLU A 44 -6.26 -10.70 -16.12
N THR A 45 -6.04 -10.72 -14.79
CA THR A 45 -6.57 -9.70 -13.88
C THR A 45 -5.51 -8.84 -13.19
N LEU A 46 -4.35 -8.58 -13.77
CA LEU A 46 -3.43 -7.61 -13.16
C LEU A 46 -3.91 -6.15 -13.26
N GLU A 47 -4.64 -5.78 -14.31
CA GLU A 47 -5.15 -4.41 -14.47
C GLU A 47 -6.65 -4.24 -14.19
N GLU A 48 -7.47 -5.28 -14.40
CA GLU A 48 -8.91 -5.18 -14.20
C GLU A 48 -9.35 -5.50 -12.77
N VAL A 49 -8.64 -6.36 -12.03
CA VAL A 49 -8.92 -6.57 -10.58
C VAL A 49 -8.64 -5.30 -9.79
N ALA A 50 -7.64 -4.52 -10.17
CA ALA A 50 -7.44 -3.19 -9.60
C ALA A 50 -8.57 -2.21 -9.94
N LYS A 51 -9.32 -2.45 -11.03
CA LYS A 51 -10.48 -1.62 -11.44
C LYS A 51 -11.81 -2.12 -10.86
N GLU A 52 -11.96 -3.44 -10.61
CA GLU A 52 -13.19 -4.02 -10.05
C GLU A 52 -13.15 -4.21 -8.54
N MET A 53 -12.00 -4.50 -7.94
CA MET A 53 -11.75 -4.08 -6.58
C MET A 53 -11.53 -2.56 -6.64
N LYS A 54 -12.62 -1.80 -6.60
CA LYS A 54 -12.57 -0.42 -6.11
C LYS A 54 -12.19 -0.48 -4.63
N VAL A 55 -10.97 -0.87 -4.34
CA VAL A 55 -10.31 -0.42 -3.14
C VAL A 55 -10.19 1.06 -3.38
N GLU A 56 -11.08 1.85 -2.80
CA GLU A 56 -10.95 3.29 -2.85
C GLU A 56 -9.66 3.62 -2.11
N ALA A 57 -8.59 3.71 -2.88
CA ALA A 57 -7.25 4.03 -2.42
C ALA A 57 -6.90 5.44 -2.86
N LYS A 58 -6.23 6.19 -2.01
CA LYS A 58 -5.77 7.53 -2.34
C LYS A 58 -4.39 7.79 -1.78
N LYS A 59 -3.51 8.38 -2.61
CA LYS A 59 -2.23 8.94 -2.17
C LYS A 59 -2.41 10.39 -1.74
N TYR A 60 -1.82 10.72 -0.61
CA TYR A 60 -1.67 12.07 -0.09
C TYR A 60 -0.18 12.38 0.01
N ALA A 61 0.22 13.46 -0.62
CA ALA A 61 1.58 13.97 -0.62
C ALA A 61 1.54 15.49 -0.81
N LEU A 62 2.60 16.18 -0.40
CA LEU A 62 2.85 17.56 -0.76
C LEU A 62 3.67 17.60 -2.05
N SER A 63 3.38 18.54 -2.93
CA SER A 63 4.31 18.98 -3.94
C SER A 63 5.33 19.95 -3.32
N TYR A 64 6.42 20.23 -4.06
CA TYR A 64 7.40 21.20 -3.60
C TYR A 64 6.78 22.58 -3.34
N ASP A 65 5.95 23.06 -4.26
CA ASP A 65 5.27 24.36 -4.12
C ASP A 65 4.34 24.39 -2.89
N GLU A 66 3.59 23.30 -2.64
CA GLU A 66 2.72 23.20 -1.46
C GLU A 66 3.52 23.25 -0.16
N ALA A 67 4.70 22.62 -0.12
CA ALA A 67 5.57 22.64 1.05
C ALA A 67 6.15 24.05 1.28
N GLU A 68 6.64 24.71 0.24
CA GLU A 68 7.10 26.10 0.29
C GLU A 68 6.01 27.07 0.76
N GLU A 69 4.75 26.83 0.40
CA GLU A 69 3.58 27.61 0.85
C GLU A 69 3.15 27.26 2.29
N GLY A 70 3.79 26.30 2.94
CA GLY A 70 3.48 25.86 4.30
C GLY A 70 2.17 25.07 4.42
N VAL A 71 1.78 24.36 3.35
CA VAL A 71 0.58 23.50 3.38
C VAL A 71 0.82 22.34 4.35
N ASN A 72 -0.12 22.12 5.26
CA ASN A 72 -0.08 20.97 6.16
C ASN A 72 -0.74 19.74 5.51
N LEU A 73 0.02 18.66 5.34
CA LEU A 73 -0.49 17.42 4.71
C LEU A 73 -1.63 16.79 5.51
N MET A 74 -1.55 16.83 6.84
CA MET A 74 -2.61 16.26 7.70
C MET A 74 -3.93 17.02 7.53
N ASP A 75 -3.87 18.34 7.44
CA ASP A 75 -5.02 19.19 7.11
C ASP A 75 -5.65 18.84 5.76
N LYS A 76 -4.79 18.58 4.74
CA LYS A 76 -5.21 18.16 3.40
C LYS A 76 -5.96 16.82 3.45
N ILE A 77 -5.47 15.87 4.26
CA ILE A 77 -6.10 14.57 4.49
C ILE A 77 -7.47 14.75 5.19
N LEU A 78 -7.51 15.49 6.28
CA LEU A 78 -8.70 15.65 7.10
C LEU A 78 -9.83 16.42 6.40
N LYS A 79 -9.49 17.29 5.45
CA LYS A 79 -10.45 18.05 4.62
C LYS A 79 -11.02 17.24 3.45
N ASP A 80 -10.44 16.07 3.16
CA ASP A 80 -10.92 15.23 2.06
C ASP A 80 -12.23 14.52 2.42
N LYS A 81 -13.30 14.92 1.72
CA LYS A 81 -14.64 14.32 1.87
C LYS A 81 -14.71 12.84 1.49
N LYS A 82 -13.70 12.32 0.77
CA LYS A 82 -13.63 10.91 0.38
C LYS A 82 -13.00 10.03 1.46
N LEU A 83 -12.26 10.61 2.42
CA LEU A 83 -11.56 9.84 3.46
C LEU A 83 -12.45 8.77 4.13
N PRO A 84 -13.71 9.01 4.49
CA PRO A 84 -14.56 8.01 5.12
C PRO A 84 -14.92 6.81 4.22
N SER A 85 -14.77 6.95 2.90
CA SER A 85 -15.06 5.88 1.93
C SER A 85 -13.83 5.11 1.49
N LEU A 86 -12.62 5.61 1.79
CA LEU A 86 -11.38 4.94 1.43
C LEU A 86 -11.18 3.67 2.24
N LYS A 87 -10.61 2.65 1.61
CA LYS A 87 -10.15 1.42 2.26
C LYS A 87 -8.65 1.43 2.50
N GLN A 88 -7.94 2.19 1.69
CA GLN A 88 -6.49 2.30 1.74
C GLN A 88 -6.06 3.73 1.55
N ILE A 89 -5.05 4.14 2.30
CA ILE A 89 -4.33 5.40 2.06
C ILE A 89 -2.86 5.15 1.83
N THR A 90 -2.27 6.02 1.01
CA THR A 90 -0.82 6.11 0.81
C THR A 90 -0.37 7.48 1.28
N ILE A 91 0.57 7.51 2.20
CA ILE A 91 1.22 8.74 2.67
C ILE A 91 2.54 8.86 1.91
N GLY A 92 2.64 9.88 1.06
CA GLY A 92 3.84 10.22 0.30
C GLY A 92 4.64 11.32 0.97
N CYS A 93 5.18 12.25 0.18
CA CYS A 93 6.00 13.33 0.68
C CYS A 93 5.25 14.19 1.71
N TRP A 94 5.80 14.31 2.91
CA TRP A 94 5.27 15.14 3.99
C TRP A 94 6.05 16.44 4.19
N GLY A 95 7.23 16.57 3.56
CA GLY A 95 8.09 17.75 3.58
C GLY A 95 9.39 17.49 2.83
N TYR A 96 10.18 18.53 2.57
CA TYR A 96 11.39 18.47 1.75
C TYR A 96 12.69 18.79 2.52
N ASP A 97 12.61 19.39 3.70
CA ASP A 97 13.76 19.89 4.47
C ASP A 97 14.19 18.96 5.62
N GLY A 98 14.06 17.63 5.43
CA GLY A 98 14.43 16.64 6.45
C GLY A 98 13.41 16.54 7.58
N GLU A 99 12.19 16.97 7.36
CA GLU A 99 11.07 16.80 8.27
C GLU A 99 10.77 15.31 8.47
N ASP A 100 10.51 14.93 9.70
CA ASP A 100 10.03 13.58 10.01
C ASP A 100 8.51 13.47 9.82
N SER A 101 8.00 12.26 9.95
CA SER A 101 6.58 11.97 9.76
C SER A 101 5.70 12.23 11.00
N SER A 102 6.22 12.89 12.06
CA SER A 102 5.52 13.06 13.34
C SER A 102 4.19 13.78 13.20
N VAL A 103 4.14 14.86 12.43
CA VAL A 103 2.90 15.65 12.24
C VAL A 103 1.77 14.77 11.67
N ILE A 104 2.10 13.85 10.77
CA ILE A 104 1.11 12.94 10.19
C ILE A 104 0.74 11.84 11.19
N ALA A 105 1.74 11.28 11.89
CA ALA A 105 1.52 10.23 12.87
C ALA A 105 0.63 10.74 14.03
N ASP A 106 0.96 11.87 14.60
CA ASP A 106 0.20 12.49 15.68
C ASP A 106 -1.21 12.87 15.21
N GLY A 107 -1.34 13.45 14.03
CA GLY A 107 -2.64 13.82 13.47
C GLY A 107 -3.57 12.62 13.24
N ILE A 108 -3.03 11.47 12.84
CA ILE A 108 -3.80 10.22 12.72
C ILE A 108 -4.26 9.73 14.10
N VAL A 109 -3.38 9.76 15.09
CA VAL A 109 -3.69 9.33 16.46
C VAL A 109 -4.76 10.22 17.09
N GLU A 110 -4.65 11.53 16.93
CA GLU A 110 -5.62 12.52 17.42
C GLU A 110 -7.00 12.37 16.76
N ASN A 111 -7.05 11.92 15.51
CA ASN A 111 -8.27 11.74 14.73
C ASN A 111 -8.57 10.27 14.42
N LYS A 112 -8.18 9.35 15.31
CA LYS A 112 -8.22 7.89 15.08
C LYS A 112 -9.57 7.36 14.59
N GLU A 113 -10.68 7.96 14.98
CA GLU A 113 -12.02 7.56 14.55
C GLU A 113 -12.23 7.73 13.03
N LYS A 114 -11.49 8.64 12.38
CA LYS A 114 -11.55 8.85 10.94
C LYS A 114 -10.71 7.86 10.15
N PHE A 115 -9.79 7.14 10.82
CA PHE A 115 -8.86 6.21 10.20
C PHE A 115 -9.10 4.74 10.60
N ALA A 116 -9.92 4.50 11.63
CA ALA A 116 -10.16 3.16 12.19
C ALA A 116 -10.75 2.15 11.20
N HIS A 117 -11.39 2.62 10.12
CA HIS A 117 -12.01 1.80 9.07
C HIS A 117 -11.03 1.37 7.98
N LEU A 118 -9.82 1.91 7.96
CA LEU A 118 -8.83 1.61 6.93
C LEU A 118 -8.28 0.19 7.07
N GLU A 119 -8.13 -0.45 5.92
CA GLU A 119 -7.62 -1.81 5.79
C GLU A 119 -6.20 -1.86 5.22
N GLY A 120 -5.76 -0.80 4.53
CA GLY A 120 -4.42 -0.69 3.94
C GLY A 120 -3.75 0.65 4.24
N LEU A 121 -2.45 0.60 4.50
CA LEU A 121 -1.58 1.76 4.68
C LEU A 121 -0.27 1.54 3.94
N PHE A 122 0.08 2.47 3.04
CA PHE A 122 1.43 2.61 2.53
C PHE A 122 2.02 3.91 3.07
N TRP A 123 3.09 3.80 3.85
CA TRP A 123 3.74 4.91 4.53
C TRP A 123 5.10 5.21 3.93
N GLY A 124 5.35 6.46 3.54
CA GLY A 124 6.61 6.90 2.98
C GLY A 124 6.76 6.63 1.48
N ASP A 125 5.66 6.65 0.70
CA ASP A 125 5.71 6.49 -0.76
C ASP A 125 6.26 7.75 -1.44
N MET A 126 7.57 7.93 -1.31
CA MET A 126 8.34 8.99 -1.94
C MET A 126 9.23 8.41 -3.03
N ASP A 127 9.44 9.13 -4.11
CA ASP A 127 10.43 8.77 -5.12
C ASP A 127 11.77 9.47 -4.85
N SER A 128 12.78 9.18 -5.68
CA SER A 128 14.12 9.73 -5.50
C SER A 128 14.25 11.22 -5.85
N GLU A 129 13.25 11.79 -6.53
CA GLU A 129 13.18 13.23 -6.82
C GLU A 129 12.54 13.98 -5.64
N GLU A 130 11.64 13.31 -4.90
CA GLU A 130 11.04 13.85 -3.69
C GLU A 130 12.00 13.73 -2.50
N GLN A 131 12.54 12.53 -2.26
CA GLN A 131 13.52 12.28 -1.20
C GLN A 131 14.22 10.92 -1.39
N GLU A 132 15.56 10.86 -1.23
CA GLU A 132 16.25 9.59 -1.21
C GLU A 132 15.79 8.71 -0.05
N ILE A 133 15.68 7.41 -0.30
CA ILE A 133 15.14 6.45 0.68
C ILE A 133 15.90 6.45 2.02
N SER A 134 17.20 6.75 1.97
CA SER A 134 18.07 6.87 3.16
C SER A 134 17.84 8.13 4.00
N TRP A 135 17.10 9.10 3.46
CA TRP A 135 16.79 10.37 4.10
C TRP A 135 15.36 10.47 4.59
N ILE A 136 14.54 9.45 4.29
CA ILE A 136 13.16 9.39 4.79
C ILE A 136 13.21 9.17 6.32
N GLU A 137 12.99 10.23 7.08
CA GLU A 137 12.95 10.19 8.53
C GLU A 137 11.59 9.69 9.00
N GLN A 138 11.63 8.61 9.77
CA GLN A 138 10.46 7.94 10.32
C GLN A 138 10.29 8.28 11.81
N VAL A 139 9.20 7.79 12.38
CA VAL A 139 8.91 7.88 13.80
C VAL A 139 8.43 6.51 14.30
N ASP A 140 8.09 6.40 15.59
CA ASP A 140 7.38 5.23 16.11
C ASP A 140 5.94 5.22 15.57
N LEU A 141 5.67 4.30 14.63
CA LEU A 141 4.33 4.11 14.04
C LEU A 141 3.40 3.23 14.87
N SER A 142 3.85 2.72 16.02
CA SER A 142 2.98 1.86 16.86
C SER A 142 1.66 2.53 17.26
N PRO A 143 1.60 3.84 17.60
CA PRO A 143 0.33 4.50 17.89
C PRO A 143 -0.58 4.63 16.65
N VAL A 144 0.01 4.89 15.47
CA VAL A 144 -0.72 4.94 14.20
C VAL A 144 -1.37 3.60 13.89
N LEU A 145 -0.61 2.51 14.05
CA LEU A 145 -1.12 1.16 13.83
C LEU A 145 -2.19 0.76 14.86
N ASP A 146 -2.12 1.29 16.07
CA ASP A 146 -3.16 1.09 17.09
C ASP A 146 -4.44 1.88 16.77
N ALA A 147 -4.32 3.00 16.05
CA ALA A 147 -5.45 3.78 15.56
C ALA A 147 -6.19 3.11 14.38
N MET A 148 -5.61 2.08 13.76
CA MET A 148 -6.14 1.38 12.58
C MET A 148 -6.39 -0.10 12.87
N PRO A 149 -7.39 -0.48 13.68
CA PRO A 149 -7.60 -1.87 14.14
C PRO A 149 -7.96 -2.84 13.02
N LEU A 150 -8.46 -2.37 11.87
CA LEU A 150 -8.81 -3.18 10.71
C LEU A 150 -7.66 -3.35 9.71
N LEU A 151 -6.49 -2.74 9.99
CA LEU A 151 -5.36 -2.78 9.09
C LEU A 151 -4.89 -4.22 8.85
N ASN A 152 -4.87 -4.63 7.58
CA ASN A 152 -4.44 -5.96 7.15
C ASN A 152 -3.30 -5.93 6.13
N ASN A 153 -3.04 -4.77 5.53
CA ASN A 153 -1.95 -4.54 4.58
C ASN A 153 -1.15 -3.30 5.02
N LEU A 154 0.14 -3.49 5.28
CA LEU A 154 1.06 -2.43 5.67
C LEU A 154 2.29 -2.46 4.79
N LYS A 155 2.60 -1.34 4.16
CA LYS A 155 3.84 -1.11 3.43
C LYS A 155 4.52 0.14 3.97
N ILE A 156 5.84 0.07 4.20
CA ILE A 156 6.63 1.18 4.72
C ILE A 156 7.88 1.34 3.87
N LYS A 157 8.19 2.56 3.48
CA LYS A 157 9.43 2.91 2.80
C LYS A 157 10.24 3.87 3.67
N GLY A 158 11.55 3.59 3.81
CA GLY A 158 12.43 4.30 4.74
C GLY A 158 12.56 3.58 6.08
N THR A 159 13.76 3.61 6.65
CA THR A 159 14.11 2.83 7.86
C THR A 159 14.66 3.67 9.01
N ASN A 160 15.04 4.92 8.75
CA ASN A 160 15.61 5.79 9.77
C ASN A 160 14.58 6.03 10.87
N ASN A 161 14.93 5.77 12.12
CA ASN A 161 14.08 5.93 13.29
C ASN A 161 12.76 5.12 13.29
N LEU A 162 12.58 4.17 12.34
CA LEU A 162 11.37 3.37 12.24
C LEU A 162 11.19 2.45 13.45
N SER A 163 10.03 2.53 14.06
CA SER A 163 9.52 1.55 15.03
C SER A 163 8.05 1.24 14.72
N ILE A 164 7.68 -0.02 14.83
CA ILE A 164 6.28 -0.49 14.71
C ILE A 164 5.78 -1.15 16.01
N GLY A 165 6.58 -1.03 17.07
CA GLY A 165 6.29 -1.63 18.35
C GLY A 165 6.42 -3.16 18.38
N LYS A 166 6.10 -3.75 19.54
CA LYS A 166 6.18 -5.21 19.78
C LYS A 166 4.80 -5.87 19.93
N LYS A 167 3.72 -5.09 19.87
CA LYS A 167 2.36 -5.60 20.05
C LYS A 167 1.98 -6.51 18.89
N PRO A 168 1.46 -7.74 19.16
CA PRO A 168 0.95 -8.61 18.10
C PRO A 168 -0.18 -7.93 17.29
N ARG A 169 -0.16 -8.07 15.97
CA ARG A 169 -1.17 -7.52 15.07
C ARG A 169 -1.78 -8.64 14.23
N PRO A 170 -2.74 -9.41 14.83
CA PRO A 170 -3.26 -10.63 14.21
C PRO A 170 -4.01 -10.40 12.89
N ASN A 171 -4.48 -9.17 12.64
CA ASN A 171 -5.18 -8.82 11.41
C ASN A 171 -4.22 -8.53 10.26
N LEU A 172 -2.93 -8.27 10.54
CA LEU A 172 -1.95 -7.93 9.51
C LEU A 172 -1.58 -9.18 8.70
N LYS A 173 -1.91 -9.17 7.40
CA LYS A 173 -1.68 -10.26 6.45
C LYS A 173 -0.47 -10.01 5.56
N SER A 174 -0.15 -8.73 5.30
CA SER A 174 1.00 -8.32 4.49
C SER A 174 1.77 -7.22 5.21
N LEU A 175 3.10 -7.36 5.22
CA LEU A 175 4.06 -6.36 5.67
C LEU A 175 5.21 -6.31 4.67
N GLU A 176 5.44 -5.15 4.05
CA GLU A 176 6.51 -4.89 3.08
C GLU A 176 7.37 -3.69 3.50
#